data_a980b2acfc188ad7d9b67774728ac32e
#
_entry.id   a980b2acfc188ad7d9b67774728ac32e
#
_cell.length_a   1.000
_cell.length_b   1.000
_cell.length_c   1.000
_cell.angle_alpha   90.00
_cell.angle_beta   90.00
_cell.angle_gamma   90.00
#
_symmetry.space_group_name_H-M   'P 1'
#
loop_
_entity.id
_entity.type
_entity.pdbx_description
1 polymer ?
#
loop_
_entity_poly.entity_id
_entity_poly.type
_entity_poly.pdbx_seq_one_letter_code
_entity_poly.pdbx_strand_id
1 'polypeptide(L)'
;MKNLNKLSCLLLTLVALLSSCGQKSAELEYIPFRSSSDGRWGMISTDGKVLFDAEFNDMPQAAYCGRFFIENNDGKYELYTADAKPQQVGEKKWVDVSDFSGGLALAAEEGKPVTIINRDGEQVADLSKIDGKTIIAAQGLYEGYAIVETEDGTKGIVDDGGKIIVAPGKYKGLEYIGEGKCLAFEKKYADAEKDQMVLQIISLKGKTLGEIKTSKINFEGAKTKESLQFVNGLLGAYDADGRGGLINEKGEWVLQPSERIKHVIAVNGNNFIYSGEDGMGVMDKDGEVLIRGKYFLLQWAGDDLLWAFDRKGENKDKIVLINLKDEIQGKERFENGYTLQDGTRIAQLGKHDYGFIDEKGEVKKLDKGVNIAEIGFPQHDQWVESRYVDVERIVASLELDGQKMYGIDLWAPATKAVPVFAEKGEKDATCSVKPSDTPYGYYRSRADYECKLSNMVRVNKYLEFNNDISIYATNGQQFNPEALVYTIGAEIKLHSGAKAVYESICKLLKSKGLKELGASEESITYDLGNQIHLYVVCSGDDEVSVQLIPDESCATDEDYE
;
A
#
# COMPACT_ATOMS: atom_id res chain seq x y z
N MET A 1 59.03 1.60 -10.53
CA MET A 1 58.16 0.76 -9.70
C MET A 1 57.66 1.38 -8.37
N LYS A 2 57.96 2.65 -8.05
CA LYS A 2 57.46 3.31 -6.80
C LYS A 2 56.21 4.17 -7.01
N ASN A 3 55.76 4.39 -8.25
CA ASN A 3 54.58 5.23 -8.53
C ASN A 3 53.29 4.44 -8.84
N LEU A 4 53.38 3.12 -9.06
CA LEU A 4 52.20 2.29 -9.26
C LEU A 4 51.44 1.98 -7.95
N ASN A 5 52.15 1.88 -6.83
CA ASN A 5 51.53 1.57 -5.54
C ASN A 5 50.74 2.76 -4.91
N LYS A 6 51.03 4.00 -5.32
CA LYS A 6 50.26 5.17 -4.85
C LYS A 6 48.94 5.35 -5.60
N LEU A 7 48.87 4.93 -6.87
CA LEU A 7 47.65 4.98 -7.66
C LEU A 7 46.65 3.88 -7.24
N SER A 8 47.16 2.67 -6.91
CA SER A 8 46.34 1.58 -6.40
C SER A 8 45.73 1.87 -5.02
N CYS A 9 46.49 2.53 -4.13
CA CYS A 9 45.93 2.95 -2.83
C CYS A 9 44.91 4.07 -2.95
N LEU A 10 45.05 4.98 -3.95
CA LEU A 10 44.07 6.05 -4.17
C LEU A 10 42.76 5.51 -4.80
N LEU A 11 42.86 4.53 -5.70
CA LEU A 11 41.68 3.84 -6.26
C LEU A 11 40.97 2.97 -5.22
N LEU A 12 41.73 2.29 -4.34
CA LEU A 12 41.12 1.49 -3.26
C LEU A 12 40.46 2.37 -2.19
N THR A 13 40.97 3.56 -1.89
CA THR A 13 40.33 4.51 -1.00
C THR A 13 39.10 5.19 -1.64
N LEU A 14 39.11 5.41 -2.96
CA LEU A 14 37.93 5.94 -3.67
C LEU A 14 36.80 4.91 -3.76
N VAL A 15 37.12 3.62 -3.99
CA VAL A 15 36.14 2.53 -3.98
C VAL A 15 35.60 2.27 -2.57
N ALA A 16 36.44 2.41 -1.53
CA ALA A 16 36.00 2.29 -0.14
C ALA A 16 35.08 3.44 0.31
N LEU A 17 35.23 4.64 -0.27
CA LEU A 17 34.35 5.78 -0.01
C LEU A 17 33.00 5.68 -0.76
N LEU A 18 32.94 4.93 -1.87
CA LEU A 18 31.70 4.65 -2.60
C LEU A 18 30.91 3.47 -2.02
N SER A 19 31.57 2.57 -1.27
CA SER A 19 30.94 1.40 -0.64
C SER A 19 30.50 1.65 0.81
N SER A 20 30.83 2.77 1.42
CA SER A 20 30.37 3.10 2.79
C SER A 20 29.07 3.92 2.86
N CYS A 21 28.45 4.23 1.71
CA CYS A 21 27.12 4.85 1.66
C CYS A 21 25.95 3.85 1.74
N GLY A 22 26.21 2.57 1.84
CA GLY A 22 25.17 1.55 1.81
C GLY A 22 24.99 0.88 3.15
N GLN A 23 24.35 1.50 4.13
CA GLN A 23 23.66 0.81 5.25
C GLN A 23 23.24 1.73 6.39
N LYS A 24 22.87 2.96 6.10
CA LYS A 24 22.10 3.74 7.09
C LYS A 24 20.63 3.72 6.66
N SER A 25 19.74 3.40 7.61
CA SER A 25 18.31 3.72 7.53
C SER A 25 18.15 5.14 6.99
N ALA A 26 17.07 5.43 6.25
CA ALA A 26 16.78 6.76 5.74
C ALA A 26 16.94 7.80 6.86
N GLU A 27 17.99 8.61 6.81
CA GLU A 27 18.14 9.75 7.74
C GLU A 27 17.27 10.88 7.22
N LEU A 28 16.27 11.26 8.00
CA LEU A 28 15.47 12.45 7.77
C LEU A 28 16.37 13.67 7.86
N GLU A 29 16.44 14.45 6.78
CA GLU A 29 17.32 15.64 6.72
C GLU A 29 16.53 16.93 6.95
N TYR A 30 15.41 17.07 6.25
CA TYR A 30 14.58 18.28 6.29
C TYR A 30 13.11 17.91 6.26
N ILE A 31 12.30 18.74 6.92
CA ILE A 31 10.85 18.68 6.92
C ILE A 31 10.26 19.95 6.30
N PRO A 32 9.12 19.86 5.63
CA PRO A 32 8.45 21.07 5.12
C PRO A 32 7.91 21.91 6.26
N PHE A 33 8.00 23.22 6.10
CA PHE A 33 7.39 24.19 6.99
C PHE A 33 6.90 25.42 6.23
N ARG A 34 6.03 26.23 6.84
CA ARG A 34 5.72 27.56 6.37
C ARG A 34 5.59 28.54 7.53
N SER A 35 6.01 29.78 7.28
CA SER A 35 6.08 30.82 8.29
C SER A 35 4.74 31.51 8.57
N SER A 36 3.76 31.35 7.67
CA SER A 36 2.38 31.80 7.82
C SER A 36 1.41 30.77 7.24
N SER A 37 0.17 30.71 7.72
CA SER A 37 -0.83 29.71 7.33
C SER A 37 -1.26 29.78 5.85
N ASP A 38 -1.02 30.91 5.19
CA ASP A 38 -1.29 31.19 3.78
C ASP A 38 0.00 31.38 2.96
N GLY A 39 1.17 31.17 3.59
CA GLY A 39 2.48 31.31 2.98
C GLY A 39 2.86 30.11 2.12
N ARG A 40 3.95 30.31 1.37
CA ARG A 40 4.60 29.24 0.61
C ARG A 40 5.40 28.33 1.54
N TRP A 41 5.64 27.12 1.07
CA TRP A 41 6.41 26.11 1.81
C TRP A 41 7.91 26.27 1.60
N GLY A 42 8.64 26.09 2.67
CA GLY A 42 10.09 25.98 2.75
C GLY A 42 10.51 24.65 3.37
N MET A 43 11.80 24.50 3.65
CA MET A 43 12.38 23.32 4.30
C MET A 43 13.24 23.73 5.48
N ILE A 44 13.08 23.02 6.59
CA ILE A 44 13.84 23.19 7.83
C ILE A 44 14.44 21.85 8.26
N SER A 45 15.69 21.85 8.69
CA SER A 45 16.33 20.64 9.21
C SER A 45 15.81 20.27 10.60
N THR A 46 16.04 19.03 11.00
CA THR A 46 15.64 18.51 12.31
C THR A 46 16.40 19.19 13.48
N ASP A 47 17.52 19.86 13.21
CA ASP A 47 18.21 20.71 14.18
C ASP A 47 17.74 22.20 14.18
N GLY A 48 16.75 22.54 13.34
CA GLY A 48 16.10 23.85 13.31
C GLY A 48 16.75 24.89 12.38
N LYS A 49 17.59 24.46 11.42
CA LYS A 49 18.18 25.34 10.41
C LYS A 49 17.34 25.38 9.15
N VAL A 50 17.02 26.59 8.70
CA VAL A 50 16.27 26.80 7.46
C VAL A 50 17.17 26.54 6.27
N LEU A 51 16.79 25.56 5.42
CA LEU A 51 17.44 25.29 4.15
C LEU A 51 17.04 26.35 3.12
N PHE A 52 15.74 26.52 2.92
CA PHE A 52 15.12 27.59 2.15
C PHE A 52 13.73 27.91 2.71
N ASP A 53 13.22 29.09 2.46
CA ASP A 53 11.92 29.57 2.94
C ASP A 53 11.05 30.02 1.76
N ALA A 54 9.75 29.74 1.85
CA ALA A 54 8.71 30.25 0.95
C ALA A 54 8.96 30.02 -0.56
N GLU A 55 9.45 28.85 -0.95
CA GLU A 55 9.77 28.52 -2.36
C GLU A 55 8.57 27.92 -3.11
N PHE A 56 7.82 26.98 -2.49
CA PHE A 56 6.79 26.18 -3.15
C PHE A 56 5.38 26.54 -2.71
N ASN A 57 4.42 26.49 -3.64
CA ASN A 57 3.01 26.66 -3.32
C ASN A 57 2.43 25.38 -2.69
N ASP A 58 2.81 24.21 -3.22
CA ASP A 58 2.38 22.91 -2.74
C ASP A 58 3.36 22.39 -1.70
N MET A 59 2.86 21.59 -0.74
CA MET A 59 3.68 21.06 0.34
C MET A 59 4.65 20.00 -0.18
N PRO A 60 5.96 20.20 -0.07
CA PRO A 60 6.94 19.17 -0.37
C PRO A 60 6.78 17.96 0.58
N GLN A 61 7.21 16.79 0.15
CA GLN A 61 7.48 15.71 1.09
C GLN A 61 8.75 16.00 1.90
N ALA A 62 8.96 15.29 3.00
CA ALA A 62 10.20 15.38 3.76
C ALA A 62 11.40 14.96 2.91
N ALA A 63 12.56 15.57 3.17
CA ALA A 63 13.77 15.30 2.41
C ALA A 63 14.63 14.21 3.04
N TYR A 64 15.05 13.28 2.20
CA TYR A 64 15.95 12.18 2.54
C TYR A 64 17.03 12.03 1.47
N CYS A 65 18.25 11.76 1.86
CA CYS A 65 19.37 11.55 0.94
C CYS A 65 19.59 12.71 -0.05
N GLY A 66 19.31 13.96 0.37
CA GLY A 66 19.43 15.15 -0.45
C GLY A 66 18.35 15.29 -1.53
N ARG A 67 17.20 14.63 -1.38
CA ARG A 67 16.08 14.65 -2.33
C ARG A 67 14.74 14.73 -1.62
N PHE A 68 13.74 15.29 -2.33
CA PHE A 68 12.34 15.28 -1.92
C PHE A 68 11.43 15.29 -3.14
N PHE A 69 10.19 14.89 -2.96
CA PHE A 69 9.16 14.96 -3.98
C PHE A 69 8.14 16.06 -3.68
N ILE A 70 7.53 16.58 -4.74
CA ILE A 70 6.37 17.49 -4.68
C ILE A 70 5.28 16.91 -5.56
N GLU A 71 4.09 16.80 -5.03
CA GLU A 71 2.90 16.49 -5.81
C GLU A 71 2.45 17.75 -6.56
N ASN A 72 2.31 17.67 -7.87
CA ASN A 72 1.84 18.77 -8.71
C ASN A 72 0.31 18.76 -8.84
N ASN A 73 -0.25 19.76 -9.52
CA ASN A 73 -1.71 19.91 -9.72
C ASN A 73 -2.38 18.74 -10.48
N ASP A 74 -1.60 17.91 -11.17
CA ASP A 74 -2.09 16.72 -11.89
C ASP A 74 -2.07 15.46 -11.00
N GLY A 75 -1.75 15.59 -9.71
CA GLY A 75 -1.60 14.48 -8.77
C GLY A 75 -0.38 13.61 -9.07
N LYS A 76 0.68 14.19 -9.66
CA LYS A 76 1.92 13.49 -9.98
C LYS A 76 3.10 14.09 -9.23
N TYR A 77 4.01 13.24 -8.80
CA TYR A 77 5.20 13.61 -8.07
C TYR A 77 6.34 14.01 -9.00
N GLU A 78 7.01 15.10 -8.66
CA GLU A 78 8.20 15.63 -9.31
C GLU A 78 9.36 15.61 -8.31
N LEU A 79 10.56 15.23 -8.76
CA LEU A 79 11.75 15.09 -7.91
C LEU A 79 12.56 16.37 -7.87
N TYR A 80 13.02 16.77 -6.67
CA TYR A 80 13.82 17.97 -6.44
C TYR A 80 15.06 17.66 -5.59
N THR A 81 16.09 18.51 -5.76
CA THR A 81 17.26 18.52 -4.87
C THR A 81 16.93 19.23 -3.56
N ALA A 82 17.42 18.71 -2.43
CA ALA A 82 17.31 19.36 -1.12
C ALA A 82 18.50 20.30 -0.89
N ASP A 83 18.54 21.38 -1.66
CA ASP A 83 19.57 22.42 -1.63
C ASP A 83 18.95 23.78 -1.26
N ALA A 84 19.80 24.77 -0.92
CA ALA A 84 19.35 26.15 -0.62
C ALA A 84 18.64 26.82 -1.82
N LYS A 85 18.82 26.30 -3.02
CA LYS A 85 18.10 26.65 -4.25
C LYS A 85 17.67 25.34 -4.91
N PRO A 86 16.53 24.78 -4.55
CA PRO A 86 16.09 23.49 -5.05
C PRO A 86 15.92 23.51 -6.57
N GLN A 87 16.37 22.45 -7.21
CA GLN A 87 16.26 22.25 -8.66
C GLN A 87 15.48 20.99 -8.94
N GLN A 88 14.59 21.04 -9.93
CA GLN A 88 13.92 19.83 -10.41
C GLN A 88 14.94 18.87 -11.04
N VAL A 89 14.83 17.59 -10.72
CA VAL A 89 15.72 16.53 -11.19
C VAL A 89 15.02 15.80 -12.34
N GLY A 90 15.46 16.08 -13.57
CA GLY A 90 14.88 15.48 -14.78
C GLY A 90 13.46 15.99 -15.06
N GLU A 91 12.79 15.31 -15.99
CA GLU A 91 11.43 15.67 -16.45
C GLU A 91 10.40 14.57 -16.13
N LYS A 92 10.83 13.47 -15.50
CA LYS A 92 9.94 12.37 -15.15
C LYS A 92 8.96 12.77 -14.07
N LYS A 93 7.75 12.22 -14.18
CA LYS A 93 6.67 12.36 -13.20
C LYS A 93 6.18 10.99 -12.80
N TRP A 94 5.93 10.81 -11.52
CA TRP A 94 5.47 9.54 -10.96
C TRP A 94 4.06 9.70 -10.39
N VAL A 95 3.29 8.63 -10.45
CA VAL A 95 1.94 8.57 -9.87
C VAL A 95 1.97 8.18 -8.41
N ASP A 96 3.07 7.53 -7.98
CA ASP A 96 3.29 7.14 -6.60
C ASP A 96 4.79 6.97 -6.33
N VAL A 97 5.23 7.31 -5.12
CA VAL A 97 6.64 7.29 -4.71
C VAL A 97 6.79 6.98 -3.22
N SER A 98 7.89 6.35 -2.84
CA SER A 98 8.34 6.24 -1.45
C SER A 98 9.39 7.30 -1.11
N ASP A 99 9.65 7.47 0.18
CA ASP A 99 10.83 8.20 0.64
C ASP A 99 12.14 7.54 0.16
N PHE A 100 13.20 8.33 0.03
CA PHE A 100 14.52 7.80 -0.27
C PHE A 100 15.11 7.09 0.96
N SER A 101 15.69 5.91 0.74
CA SER A 101 16.45 5.14 1.73
C SER A 101 17.73 4.61 1.09
N GLY A 102 18.89 4.90 1.68
CA GLY A 102 20.18 4.51 1.09
C GLY A 102 20.46 5.10 -0.29
N GLY A 103 19.79 6.22 -0.65
CA GLY A 103 19.91 6.86 -1.96
C GLY A 103 19.02 6.26 -3.06
N LEU A 104 18.09 5.38 -2.71
CA LEU A 104 17.13 4.74 -3.60
C LEU A 104 15.70 4.98 -3.12
N ALA A 105 14.74 4.95 -4.03
CA ALA A 105 13.30 5.04 -3.73
C ALA A 105 12.51 4.10 -4.63
N LEU A 106 11.34 3.67 -4.17
CA LEU A 106 10.33 3.05 -5.01
C LEU A 106 9.57 4.14 -5.76
N ALA A 107 9.22 3.89 -7.01
CA ALA A 107 8.45 4.81 -7.82
C ALA A 107 7.60 4.07 -8.86
N ALA A 108 6.45 4.62 -9.20
CA ALA A 108 5.59 4.14 -10.28
C ALA A 108 5.27 5.30 -11.23
N GLU A 109 5.56 5.14 -12.52
CA GLU A 109 5.09 6.03 -13.57
C GLU A 109 3.69 5.59 -14.03
N GLU A 110 2.94 6.51 -14.68
CA GLU A 110 1.61 6.22 -15.22
C GLU A 110 1.64 5.03 -16.19
N GLY A 111 0.80 4.03 -15.94
CA GLY A 111 0.70 2.83 -16.78
C GLY A 111 1.95 1.94 -16.76
N LYS A 112 2.90 2.17 -15.87
CA LYS A 112 4.11 1.36 -15.72
C LYS A 112 4.13 0.65 -14.37
N PRO A 113 4.86 -0.49 -14.27
CA PRO A 113 5.04 -1.20 -13.00
C PRO A 113 5.90 -0.38 -12.03
N VAL A 114 5.91 -0.83 -10.77
CA VAL A 114 6.81 -0.29 -9.75
C VAL A 114 8.26 -0.54 -10.14
N THR A 115 9.11 0.43 -9.90
CA THR A 115 10.55 0.39 -10.17
C THR A 115 11.32 0.95 -8.97
N ILE A 116 12.59 0.58 -8.85
CA ILE A 116 13.53 1.23 -7.95
C ILE A 116 14.30 2.29 -8.73
N ILE A 117 14.34 3.51 -8.21
CA ILE A 117 15.04 4.65 -8.81
C ILE A 117 16.18 5.13 -7.91
N ASN A 118 17.21 5.72 -8.52
CA ASN A 118 18.27 6.44 -7.81
C ASN A 118 17.90 7.91 -7.57
N ARG A 119 18.82 8.67 -6.95
CA ARG A 119 18.64 10.10 -6.66
C ARG A 119 18.55 11.00 -7.90
N ASP A 120 18.87 10.49 -9.08
CA ASP A 120 18.77 11.21 -10.35
C ASP A 120 17.47 10.83 -11.11
N GLY A 121 16.59 10.04 -10.48
CA GLY A 121 15.34 9.57 -11.06
C GLY A 121 15.53 8.49 -12.13
N GLU A 122 16.73 7.88 -12.21
CA GLU A 122 17.03 6.81 -13.15
C GLU A 122 16.65 5.45 -12.54
N GLN A 123 16.12 4.58 -13.37
CA GLN A 123 15.75 3.22 -12.98
C GLN A 123 17.00 2.39 -12.66
N VAL A 124 17.00 1.82 -11.46
CA VAL A 124 18.05 0.88 -10.98
C VAL A 124 17.57 -0.56 -11.15
N ALA A 125 16.32 -0.85 -10.82
CA ALA A 125 15.74 -2.17 -10.96
C ALA A 125 14.28 -2.08 -11.45
N ASP A 126 13.91 -3.02 -12.33
CA ASP A 126 12.54 -3.22 -12.80
C ASP A 126 11.87 -4.29 -11.93
N LEU A 127 10.77 -3.90 -11.28
CA LEU A 127 9.98 -4.80 -10.45
C LEU A 127 8.70 -5.28 -11.15
N SER A 128 8.61 -5.17 -12.48
CA SER A 128 7.39 -5.50 -13.24
C SER A 128 6.94 -6.95 -13.04
N LYS A 129 7.88 -7.88 -13.07
CA LYS A 129 7.61 -9.32 -12.91
C LYS A 129 8.69 -9.99 -12.06
N ILE A 130 8.25 -10.73 -11.05
CA ILE A 130 9.10 -11.50 -10.17
C ILE A 130 8.61 -12.94 -10.15
N ASP A 131 9.48 -13.88 -10.53
CA ASP A 131 9.15 -15.30 -10.65
C ASP A 131 7.91 -15.57 -11.53
N GLY A 132 7.80 -14.82 -12.65
CA GLY A 132 6.69 -14.90 -13.60
C GLY A 132 5.38 -14.23 -13.16
N LYS A 133 5.33 -13.67 -11.94
CA LYS A 133 4.15 -12.96 -11.40
C LYS A 133 4.29 -11.45 -11.55
N THR A 134 3.21 -10.78 -11.92
CA THR A 134 3.16 -9.32 -12.02
C THR A 134 3.17 -8.70 -10.62
N ILE A 135 4.02 -7.72 -10.39
CA ILE A 135 4.07 -6.94 -9.15
C ILE A 135 3.10 -5.77 -9.27
N ILE A 136 2.19 -5.66 -8.31
CA ILE A 136 1.18 -4.60 -8.26
C ILE A 136 1.50 -3.52 -7.23
N ALA A 137 2.32 -3.84 -6.22
CA ALA A 137 2.76 -2.90 -5.22
C ALA A 137 4.10 -3.33 -4.61
N ALA A 138 4.84 -2.37 -4.07
CA ALA A 138 6.04 -2.62 -3.28
C ALA A 138 6.10 -1.68 -2.09
N GLN A 139 6.74 -2.11 -1.01
CA GLN A 139 6.85 -1.35 0.23
C GLN A 139 8.30 -1.27 0.70
N GLY A 140 8.71 -0.09 1.16
CA GLY A 140 9.99 0.15 1.82
C GLY A 140 11.14 0.30 0.84
N LEU A 141 12.23 0.23 1.25
CA LEU A 141 13.60 -0.12 0.97
C LEU A 141 14.28 -0.22 2.34
N TYR A 142 13.66 -1.02 3.20
CA TYR A 142 14.13 -1.24 4.58
C TYR A 142 15.49 -1.92 4.53
N GLU A 143 16.55 -1.23 4.95
CA GLU A 143 17.92 -1.76 4.93
C GLU A 143 18.36 -2.31 3.54
N GLY A 144 17.84 -1.73 2.44
CA GLY A 144 18.11 -2.18 1.08
C GLY A 144 17.24 -3.35 0.60
N TYR A 145 16.10 -3.61 1.25
CA TYR A 145 15.12 -4.64 0.85
C TYR A 145 13.72 -4.06 0.73
N ALA A 146 13.00 -4.49 -0.30
CA ALA A 146 11.60 -4.15 -0.50
C ALA A 146 10.71 -5.38 -0.36
N ILE A 147 9.53 -5.20 0.26
CA ILE A 147 8.45 -6.17 0.24
C ILE A 147 7.64 -5.90 -1.02
N VAL A 148 7.41 -6.94 -1.83
CA VAL A 148 6.61 -6.84 -3.06
C VAL A 148 5.33 -7.64 -2.91
N GLU A 149 4.25 -7.13 -3.53
CA GLU A 149 2.95 -7.81 -3.60
C GLU A 149 2.63 -8.11 -5.05
N THR A 150 2.21 -9.33 -5.29
CA THR A 150 1.82 -9.82 -6.61
C THR A 150 0.31 -9.71 -6.83
N GLU A 151 -0.11 -9.75 -8.06
CA GLU A 151 -1.51 -9.73 -8.51
C GLU A 151 -2.41 -10.81 -7.87
N ASP A 152 -1.84 -11.96 -7.47
CA ASP A 152 -2.56 -13.01 -6.75
C ASP A 152 -2.58 -12.78 -5.22
N GLY A 153 -2.12 -11.61 -4.77
CA GLY A 153 -2.07 -11.20 -3.36
C GLY A 153 -1.04 -11.97 -2.54
N THR A 154 -0.06 -12.65 -3.18
CA THR A 154 1.09 -13.21 -2.47
C THR A 154 2.21 -12.19 -2.38
N LYS A 155 2.99 -12.28 -1.29
CA LYS A 155 4.08 -11.33 -1.03
C LYS A 155 5.43 -12.02 -1.10
N GLY A 156 6.45 -11.24 -1.46
CA GLY A 156 7.84 -11.65 -1.51
C GLY A 156 8.77 -10.56 -1.00
N ILE A 157 10.08 -10.83 -0.99
CA ILE A 157 11.11 -9.85 -0.65
C ILE A 157 12.14 -9.83 -1.78
N VAL A 158 12.53 -8.63 -2.20
CA VAL A 158 13.63 -8.39 -3.14
C VAL A 158 14.67 -7.49 -2.51
N ASP A 159 15.91 -7.56 -2.97
CA ASP A 159 16.93 -6.56 -2.63
C ASP A 159 16.82 -5.31 -3.52
N ASP A 160 17.64 -4.32 -3.24
CA ASP A 160 17.68 -3.03 -3.92
C ASP A 160 18.13 -3.12 -5.41
N GLY A 161 18.67 -4.25 -5.83
CA GLY A 161 18.94 -4.58 -7.23
C GLY A 161 17.81 -5.35 -7.91
N GLY A 162 16.70 -5.63 -7.22
CA GLY A 162 15.56 -6.41 -7.74
C GLY A 162 15.77 -7.93 -7.68
N LYS A 163 16.85 -8.43 -7.02
CA LYS A 163 17.07 -9.86 -6.85
C LYS A 163 16.11 -10.44 -5.83
N ILE A 164 15.52 -11.59 -6.17
CA ILE A 164 14.57 -12.30 -5.30
C ILE A 164 15.31 -12.86 -4.08
N ILE A 165 14.84 -12.50 -2.90
CA ILE A 165 15.27 -13.02 -1.59
C ILE A 165 14.24 -14.02 -1.05
N VAL A 166 12.97 -13.65 -1.11
CA VAL A 166 11.84 -14.53 -0.82
C VAL A 166 10.91 -14.49 -2.01
N ALA A 167 10.76 -15.62 -2.70
CA ALA A 167 9.88 -15.71 -3.86
C ALA A 167 8.41 -15.52 -3.46
N PRO A 168 7.62 -14.74 -4.24
CA PRO A 168 6.18 -14.68 -4.06
C PRO A 168 5.52 -16.04 -4.25
N GLY A 169 4.40 -16.29 -3.55
CA GLY A 169 3.61 -17.52 -3.70
C GLY A 169 3.37 -18.25 -2.38
N LYS A 170 4.33 -18.19 -1.46
CA LYS A 170 4.21 -18.83 -0.15
C LYS A 170 3.40 -18.00 0.84
N TYR A 171 3.71 -16.72 0.97
CA TYR A 171 3.14 -15.86 1.99
C TYR A 171 2.00 -15.00 1.41
N LYS A 172 0.85 -14.98 2.10
CA LYS A 172 -0.25 -14.03 1.88
C LYS A 172 -0.08 -12.74 2.67
N GLY A 173 0.79 -12.74 3.68
CA GLY A 173 1.20 -11.57 4.43
C GLY A 173 2.67 -11.59 4.74
N LEU A 174 3.30 -10.44 4.54
CA LEU A 174 4.62 -10.07 5.00
C LEU A 174 4.49 -8.65 5.53
N GLU A 175 4.57 -8.50 6.84
CA GLU A 175 4.47 -7.20 7.51
C GLU A 175 5.84 -6.86 8.09
N TYR A 176 6.42 -5.73 7.68
CA TYR A 176 7.65 -5.25 8.30
C TYR A 176 7.40 -4.84 9.75
N ILE A 177 8.13 -5.43 10.66
CA ILE A 177 7.94 -5.26 12.11
C ILE A 177 9.19 -4.71 12.80
N GLY A 178 10.03 -3.96 12.08
CA GLY A 178 11.22 -3.30 12.60
C GLY A 178 12.48 -4.17 12.64
N GLU A 179 13.62 -3.55 12.77
CA GLU A 179 14.95 -4.19 12.93
C GLU A 179 15.24 -5.29 11.89
N GLY A 180 14.90 -5.02 10.63
CA GLY A 180 15.13 -5.96 9.53
C GLY A 180 14.34 -7.25 9.62
N LYS A 181 13.18 -7.25 10.28
CA LYS A 181 12.33 -8.42 10.52
C LYS A 181 10.94 -8.22 9.92
N CYS A 182 10.34 -9.33 9.48
CA CYS A 182 8.96 -9.39 9.03
C CYS A 182 8.18 -10.47 9.78
N LEU A 183 6.91 -10.19 10.02
CA LEU A 183 5.93 -11.20 10.39
C LEU A 183 5.35 -11.79 9.09
N ALA A 184 5.51 -13.11 8.92
CA ALA A 184 5.14 -13.82 7.70
C ALA A 184 4.03 -14.84 7.97
N PHE A 185 3.01 -14.89 7.10
CA PHE A 185 1.90 -15.84 7.23
C PHE A 185 1.40 -16.31 5.85
N GLU A 186 1.04 -17.60 5.79
CA GLU A 186 0.67 -18.26 4.53
C GLU A 186 -0.82 -18.07 4.17
N LYS A 187 -1.69 -17.76 5.14
CA LYS A 187 -3.12 -17.47 4.96
C LYS A 187 -3.39 -16.01 5.39
N LYS A 188 -4.51 -15.40 4.96
CA LYS A 188 -4.90 -14.09 5.50
C LYS A 188 -5.05 -14.15 7.03
N TYR A 189 -4.61 -13.10 7.72
CA TYR A 189 -4.63 -13.08 9.20
C TYR A 189 -6.03 -13.29 9.78
N ALA A 190 -7.06 -12.73 9.16
CA ALA A 190 -8.46 -12.92 9.56
C ALA A 190 -8.94 -14.40 9.48
N ASP A 191 -8.30 -15.22 8.65
CA ASP A 191 -8.58 -16.66 8.56
C ASP A 191 -7.77 -17.47 9.57
N ALA A 192 -6.72 -16.83 10.13
CA ALA A 192 -5.81 -17.43 11.10
C ALA A 192 -6.46 -17.74 12.44
N GLU A 193 -7.40 -16.91 12.88
CA GLU A 193 -8.09 -17.04 14.16
C GLU A 193 -8.88 -18.35 14.26
N LYS A 194 -9.39 -18.83 13.13
CA LYS A 194 -10.21 -20.05 13.09
C LYS A 194 -9.38 -21.34 13.03
N ASP A 195 -8.15 -21.29 12.51
CA ASP A 195 -7.39 -22.46 12.05
C ASP A 195 -6.11 -22.79 12.86
N GLN A 196 -5.82 -22.08 13.96
CA GLN A 196 -4.57 -22.25 14.75
C GLN A 196 -3.30 -22.18 13.90
N MET A 197 -3.08 -21.04 13.24
CA MET A 197 -1.95 -20.84 12.33
C MET A 197 -0.60 -20.74 13.04
N VAL A 198 0.44 -21.06 12.29
CA VAL A 198 1.82 -20.74 12.64
C VAL A 198 2.22 -19.49 11.86
N LEU A 199 2.56 -18.42 12.58
CA LEU A 199 3.21 -17.23 12.04
C LEU A 199 4.72 -17.43 12.12
N GLN A 200 5.46 -16.90 11.16
CA GLN A 200 6.91 -16.94 11.18
C GLN A 200 7.47 -15.53 11.36
N ILE A 201 8.46 -15.38 12.21
CA ILE A 201 9.32 -14.19 12.22
C ILE A 201 10.49 -14.52 11.30
N ILE A 202 10.61 -13.76 10.20
CA ILE A 202 11.69 -13.92 9.23
C ILE A 202 12.51 -12.63 9.14
N SER A 203 13.78 -12.75 8.83
CA SER A 203 14.60 -11.57 8.49
C SER A 203 14.32 -11.12 7.05
N LEU A 204 14.60 -9.87 6.71
CA LEU A 204 14.58 -9.37 5.32
C LEU A 204 15.49 -10.18 4.38
N LYS A 205 16.47 -10.92 4.92
CA LYS A 205 17.33 -11.87 4.18
C LYS A 205 16.70 -13.25 3.98
N GLY A 206 15.40 -13.41 4.33
CA GLY A 206 14.65 -14.65 4.13
C GLY A 206 14.90 -15.75 5.16
N LYS A 207 15.71 -15.49 6.20
CA LYS A 207 15.98 -16.48 7.25
C LYS A 207 14.84 -16.50 8.27
N THR A 208 14.25 -17.66 8.55
CA THR A 208 13.34 -17.85 9.68
C THR A 208 14.11 -17.71 10.99
N LEU A 209 13.65 -16.82 11.88
CA LEU A 209 14.21 -16.53 13.19
C LEU A 209 13.41 -17.24 14.29
N GLY A 210 12.07 -17.24 14.15
CA GLY A 210 11.17 -17.85 15.11
C GLY A 210 9.83 -18.24 14.51
N GLU A 211 9.05 -19.00 15.28
CA GLU A 211 7.70 -19.43 14.94
C GLU A 211 6.73 -19.17 16.10
N ILE A 212 5.57 -18.64 15.77
CA ILE A 212 4.52 -18.29 16.73
C ILE A 212 3.27 -19.09 16.40
N LYS A 213 2.77 -19.85 17.37
CA LYS A 213 1.46 -20.49 17.28
C LYS A 213 0.38 -19.52 17.76
N THR A 214 -0.55 -19.13 16.89
CA THR A 214 -1.59 -18.13 17.21
C THR A 214 -2.49 -18.54 18.37
N SER A 215 -2.63 -19.83 18.64
CA SER A 215 -3.31 -20.36 19.84
C SER A 215 -2.61 -20.05 21.17
N LYS A 216 -1.35 -19.57 21.14
CA LYS A 216 -0.57 -19.25 22.36
C LYS A 216 -0.15 -17.80 22.42
N ILE A 217 0.16 -17.21 21.26
CA ILE A 217 0.64 -15.84 21.12
C ILE A 217 -0.04 -15.25 19.90
N ASN A 218 -0.67 -14.10 20.03
CA ASN A 218 -1.33 -13.36 18.95
C ASN A 218 -0.99 -11.87 19.01
N PHE A 219 -1.47 -11.10 18.03
CA PHE A 219 -1.25 -9.66 17.89
C PHE A 219 -2.55 -8.85 17.83
N GLU A 220 -3.69 -9.44 18.20
CA GLU A 220 -5.01 -8.80 18.14
C GLU A 220 -5.13 -7.57 19.03
N GLY A 221 -4.37 -7.55 20.12
CA GLY A 221 -4.27 -6.42 21.04
C GLY A 221 -3.46 -5.24 20.51
N ALA A 222 -2.69 -5.41 19.43
CA ALA A 222 -1.94 -4.34 18.79
C ALA A 222 -2.91 -3.35 18.10
N LYS A 223 -2.83 -2.07 18.47
CA LYS A 223 -3.78 -1.04 18.01
C LYS A 223 -3.18 -0.06 17.02
N THR A 224 -1.85 0.00 16.91
CA THR A 224 -1.12 0.91 16.04
C THR A 224 0.05 0.18 15.36
N LYS A 225 0.60 0.78 14.31
CA LYS A 225 1.81 0.25 13.65
C LYS A 225 2.99 0.20 14.63
N GLU A 226 3.11 1.19 15.52
CA GLU A 226 4.18 1.25 16.53
C GLU A 226 4.11 0.10 17.53
N SER A 227 2.91 -0.40 17.85
CA SER A 227 2.71 -1.55 18.74
C SER A 227 3.17 -2.89 18.12
N LEU A 228 3.39 -2.92 16.79
CA LEU A 228 3.90 -4.07 16.04
C LEU A 228 5.36 -3.86 15.57
N GLN A 229 6.14 -3.09 16.29
CA GLN A 229 7.54 -2.87 15.94
C GLN A 229 8.48 -3.56 16.95
N PHE A 230 9.44 -4.32 16.42
CA PHE A 230 10.59 -4.74 17.21
C PHE A 230 11.45 -3.52 17.52
N VAL A 231 11.76 -3.36 18.79
CA VAL A 231 12.71 -2.37 19.27
C VAL A 231 13.59 -3.05 20.31
N ASN A 232 14.90 -2.99 20.13
CA ASN A 232 15.89 -3.63 21.00
C ASN A 232 15.62 -5.15 21.20
N GLY A 233 15.19 -5.82 20.12
CA GLY A 233 14.85 -7.25 20.13
C GLY A 233 13.57 -7.62 20.87
N LEU A 234 12.70 -6.66 21.22
CA LEU A 234 11.45 -6.85 21.94
C LEU A 234 10.25 -6.45 21.09
N LEU A 235 9.18 -7.22 21.14
CA LEU A 235 7.91 -6.98 20.46
C LEU A 235 6.74 -7.20 21.41
N GLY A 236 5.76 -6.31 21.41
CA GLY A 236 4.50 -6.50 22.14
C GLY A 236 3.68 -7.65 21.55
N ALA A 237 3.17 -8.53 22.41
CA ALA A 237 2.34 -9.65 22.01
C ALA A 237 1.31 -9.98 23.09
N TYR A 238 0.33 -10.85 22.75
CA TYR A 238 -0.81 -11.18 23.62
C TYR A 238 -1.00 -12.69 23.71
N ASP A 239 -1.45 -13.16 24.88
CA ASP A 239 -1.87 -14.55 25.04
C ASP A 239 -3.32 -14.77 24.53
N ALA A 240 -3.80 -16.00 24.66
CA ALA A 240 -5.15 -16.37 24.24
C ALA A 240 -6.27 -15.66 25.05
N ASP A 241 -5.95 -15.15 26.24
CA ASP A 241 -6.89 -14.39 27.09
C ASP A 241 -6.82 -12.87 26.81
N GLY A 242 -5.99 -12.43 25.84
CA GLY A 242 -5.80 -11.04 25.47
C GLY A 242 -4.92 -10.25 26.44
N ARG A 243 -4.15 -10.91 27.31
CA ARG A 243 -3.21 -10.28 28.23
C ARG A 243 -1.90 -9.98 27.51
N GLY A 244 -1.39 -8.74 27.66
CA GLY A 244 -0.17 -8.29 27.01
C GLY A 244 1.11 -8.72 27.73
N GLY A 245 2.17 -8.90 26.94
CA GLY A 245 3.53 -9.18 27.37
C GLY A 245 4.53 -8.82 26.27
N LEU A 246 5.78 -9.22 26.41
CA LEU A 246 6.85 -8.99 25.44
C LEU A 246 7.45 -10.32 24.98
N ILE A 247 7.72 -10.43 23.68
CA ILE A 247 8.40 -11.58 23.08
C ILE A 247 9.73 -11.16 22.43
N ASN A 248 10.63 -12.13 22.28
CA ASN A 248 11.85 -11.99 21.49
C ASN A 248 11.65 -12.43 20.02
N GLU A 249 12.69 -12.32 19.21
CA GLU A 249 12.68 -12.72 17.80
C GLU A 249 12.45 -14.21 17.53
N LYS A 250 12.57 -15.08 18.57
CA LYS A 250 12.25 -16.50 18.47
C LYS A 250 10.77 -16.79 18.74
N GLY A 251 9.98 -15.78 19.12
CA GLY A 251 8.60 -15.93 19.54
C GLY A 251 8.46 -16.47 20.98
N GLU A 252 9.48 -16.28 21.83
CA GLU A 252 9.47 -16.69 23.23
C GLU A 252 9.17 -15.50 24.14
N TRP A 253 8.37 -15.72 25.19
CA TRP A 253 8.08 -14.68 26.17
C TRP A 253 9.33 -14.22 26.92
N VAL A 254 9.64 -12.93 26.84
CA VAL A 254 10.63 -12.21 27.66
C VAL A 254 9.94 -11.70 28.93
N LEU A 255 8.77 -11.05 28.75
CA LEU A 255 7.88 -10.70 29.85
C LEU A 255 6.59 -11.49 29.68
N GLN A 256 6.25 -12.30 30.69
CA GLN A 256 5.03 -13.09 30.68
C GLN A 256 3.78 -12.21 30.63
N PRO A 257 2.72 -12.63 29.92
CA PRO A 257 1.48 -11.88 29.86
C PRO A 257 0.87 -11.67 31.25
N SER A 258 0.30 -10.49 31.47
CA SER A 258 -0.36 -10.19 32.74
C SER A 258 -1.63 -9.35 32.54
N GLU A 259 -2.60 -9.50 33.43
CA GLU A 259 -3.85 -8.70 33.40
C GLU A 259 -3.62 -7.19 33.58
N ARG A 260 -2.46 -6.82 34.11
CA ARG A 260 -2.06 -5.40 34.23
C ARG A 260 -1.84 -4.74 32.87
N ILE A 261 -1.48 -5.52 31.85
CA ILE A 261 -1.13 -5.05 30.52
C ILE A 261 -2.27 -5.44 29.57
N LYS A 262 -3.20 -4.51 29.33
CA LYS A 262 -4.27 -4.69 28.32
C LYS A 262 -3.72 -4.48 26.91
N HIS A 263 -2.86 -3.47 26.73
CA HIS A 263 -2.19 -3.22 25.47
C HIS A 263 -0.73 -2.82 25.70
N VAL A 264 0.16 -3.34 24.86
CA VAL A 264 1.50 -2.82 24.66
C VAL A 264 1.38 -1.77 23.55
N ILE A 265 1.68 -0.51 23.87
CA ILE A 265 1.49 0.62 22.93
C ILE A 265 2.73 0.83 22.08
N ALA A 266 3.89 0.94 22.70
CA ALA A 266 5.16 1.12 22.01
C ALA A 266 6.33 0.71 22.90
N VAL A 267 7.32 0.05 22.33
CA VAL A 267 8.59 -0.30 23.00
C VAL A 267 9.63 0.79 22.69
N ASN A 268 10.49 1.10 23.64
CA ASN A 268 11.67 1.96 23.47
C ASN A 268 12.79 1.46 24.37
N GLY A 269 13.89 1.01 23.78
CA GLY A 269 15.00 0.40 24.51
C GLY A 269 14.54 -0.84 25.31
N ASN A 270 14.73 -0.79 26.63
CA ASN A 270 14.27 -1.84 27.55
C ASN A 270 12.91 -1.55 28.18
N ASN A 271 12.26 -0.44 27.80
CA ASN A 271 11.02 0.02 28.40
C ASN A 271 9.88 -0.03 27.37
N PHE A 272 8.65 -0.06 27.85
CA PHE A 272 7.49 0.03 26.98
C PHE A 272 6.33 0.78 27.64
N ILE A 273 5.56 1.45 26.83
CA ILE A 273 4.30 2.06 27.25
C ILE A 273 3.24 0.96 27.24
N TYR A 274 2.55 0.78 28.35
CA TYR A 274 1.41 -0.09 28.46
C TYR A 274 0.11 0.67 28.73
N SER A 275 -1.00 0.10 28.33
CA SER A 275 -2.34 0.51 28.75
C SER A 275 -2.89 -0.51 29.74
N GLY A 276 -3.35 -0.06 30.88
CA GLY A 276 -4.02 -0.84 31.92
C GLY A 276 -5.44 -0.36 32.20
N GLU A 277 -6.01 -0.71 33.36
CA GLU A 277 -7.36 -0.29 33.76
C GLU A 277 -7.44 1.23 34.04
N ASP A 278 -6.42 1.76 34.71
CA ASP A 278 -6.41 3.13 35.20
C ASP A 278 -5.87 4.12 34.15
N GLY A 279 -5.32 3.64 33.03
CA GLY A 279 -4.72 4.42 31.96
C GLY A 279 -3.38 3.88 31.49
N MET A 280 -2.62 4.74 30.78
CA MET A 280 -1.29 4.42 30.28
C MET A 280 -0.22 4.68 31.33
N GLY A 281 0.80 3.83 31.34
CA GLY A 281 2.00 3.92 32.15
C GLY A 281 3.20 3.37 31.41
N VAL A 282 4.34 3.30 32.10
CA VAL A 282 5.60 2.75 31.59
C VAL A 282 6.07 1.62 32.48
N MET A 283 6.54 0.56 31.86
CA MET A 283 7.09 -0.61 32.51
C MET A 283 8.39 -1.01 31.80
N ASP A 284 9.33 -1.59 32.53
CA ASP A 284 10.50 -2.16 31.90
C ASP A 284 10.24 -3.61 31.42
N LYS A 285 11.20 -4.17 30.68
CA LYS A 285 11.14 -5.53 30.13
C LYS A 285 11.06 -6.65 31.19
N ASP A 286 11.41 -6.34 32.44
CA ASP A 286 11.40 -7.28 33.57
C ASP A 286 10.09 -7.18 34.39
N GLY A 287 9.21 -6.22 34.03
CA GLY A 287 7.89 -6.01 34.62
C GLY A 287 7.88 -5.02 35.80
N GLU A 288 8.97 -4.27 36.02
CA GLU A 288 8.99 -3.19 37.00
C GLU A 288 8.22 -1.97 36.45
N VAL A 289 7.32 -1.42 37.26
CA VAL A 289 6.51 -0.27 36.91
C VAL A 289 7.29 1.02 37.18
N LEU A 290 7.73 1.70 36.13
CA LEU A 290 8.42 2.97 36.21
C LEU A 290 7.43 4.14 36.36
N ILE A 291 6.36 4.12 35.56
CA ILE A 291 5.26 5.10 35.65
C ILE A 291 3.96 4.30 35.78
N ARG A 292 3.20 4.56 36.84
CA ARG A 292 1.89 3.92 37.03
C ARG A 292 0.91 4.33 35.94
N GLY A 293 -0.01 3.44 35.59
CA GLY A 293 -1.11 3.70 34.67
C GLY A 293 -2.01 4.80 35.22
N LYS A 294 -1.90 6.02 34.69
CA LYS A 294 -2.73 7.18 35.08
C LYS A 294 -2.98 8.13 33.92
N TYR A 295 -2.13 8.10 32.91
CA TYR A 295 -2.23 9.03 31.77
C TYR A 295 -3.30 8.57 30.78
N PHE A 296 -4.00 9.54 30.18
CA PHE A 296 -4.91 9.24 29.09
C PHE A 296 -4.15 8.91 27.79
N LEU A 297 -3.04 9.60 27.54
CA LEU A 297 -2.12 9.34 26.43
C LEU A 297 -0.68 9.47 26.91
N LEU A 298 0.13 8.49 26.54
CA LEU A 298 1.59 8.54 26.59
C LEU A 298 2.13 8.17 25.22
N GLN A 299 3.17 8.89 24.80
CA GLN A 299 3.89 8.63 23.57
C GLN A 299 5.39 8.89 23.81
N TRP A 300 6.27 8.09 23.24
CA TRP A 300 7.70 8.34 23.33
C TRP A 300 8.08 9.66 22.67
N ALA A 301 8.87 10.44 23.38
CA ALA A 301 9.41 11.73 22.95
C ALA A 301 10.93 11.65 22.69
N GLY A 302 11.43 10.45 22.38
CA GLY A 302 12.85 10.12 22.24
C GLY A 302 13.47 9.70 23.58
N ASP A 303 14.43 8.79 23.53
CA ASP A 303 15.16 8.24 24.68
C ASP A 303 14.26 7.96 25.91
N ASP A 304 14.54 8.61 27.04
CA ASP A 304 13.81 8.45 28.30
C ASP A 304 12.72 9.50 28.53
N LEU A 305 12.28 10.19 27.49
CA LEU A 305 11.26 11.23 27.55
C LEU A 305 9.95 10.79 26.92
N LEU A 306 8.85 11.34 27.46
CA LEU A 306 7.50 11.05 26.98
C LEU A 306 6.66 12.32 26.85
N TRP A 307 5.86 12.40 25.81
CA TRP A 307 4.70 13.27 25.74
C TRP A 307 3.58 12.65 26.57
N ALA A 308 3.09 13.40 27.55
CA ALA A 308 2.05 12.93 28.47
C ALA A 308 0.83 13.87 28.43
N PHE A 309 -0.35 13.27 28.27
CA PHE A 309 -1.62 13.98 28.31
C PHE A 309 -2.50 13.41 29.40
N ASP A 310 -3.01 14.28 30.27
CA ASP A 310 -3.96 13.93 31.34
C ASP A 310 -5.24 14.74 31.19
N ARG A 311 -6.39 14.12 31.40
CA ARG A 311 -7.70 14.78 31.45
C ARG A 311 -8.05 15.38 32.81
N LYS A 312 -7.16 15.18 33.80
CA LYS A 312 -7.36 15.61 35.18
C LYS A 312 -6.15 16.38 35.67
N GLY A 313 -6.33 17.19 36.72
CA GLY A 313 -5.22 17.91 37.36
C GLY A 313 -4.91 19.28 36.76
N GLU A 314 -3.76 19.85 37.14
CA GLU A 314 -3.33 21.20 36.75
C GLU A 314 -3.00 21.33 35.26
N ASN A 315 -2.60 20.22 34.61
CA ASN A 315 -2.24 20.20 33.18
C ASN A 315 -3.39 19.65 32.31
N LYS A 316 -4.64 19.73 32.81
CA LYS A 316 -5.81 19.28 32.07
C LYS A 316 -5.84 19.88 30.67
N ASP A 317 -6.10 19.02 29.68
CA ASP A 317 -6.24 19.36 28.27
C ASP A 317 -4.95 19.95 27.62
N LYS A 318 -3.78 19.69 28.21
CA LYS A 318 -2.48 20.06 27.67
C LYS A 318 -1.52 18.87 27.69
N ILE A 319 -0.59 18.89 26.75
CA ILE A 319 0.52 17.93 26.72
C ILE A 319 1.71 18.52 27.48
N VAL A 320 2.35 17.67 28.24
CA VAL A 320 3.60 17.98 28.95
C VAL A 320 4.69 16.97 28.54
N LEU A 321 5.94 17.41 28.59
CA LEU A 321 7.08 16.51 28.47
C LEU A 321 7.43 15.99 29.87
N ILE A 322 7.57 14.68 30.03
CA ILE A 322 7.97 14.04 31.30
C ILE A 322 9.16 13.10 31.08
N ASN A 323 9.89 12.81 32.14
CA ASN A 323 10.91 11.76 32.17
C ASN A 323 10.37 10.44 32.75
N LEU A 324 11.19 9.39 32.78
CA LEU A 324 10.83 8.09 33.35
C LEU A 324 10.60 8.09 34.88
N LYS A 325 10.95 9.16 35.57
CA LYS A 325 10.62 9.36 37.00
C LYS A 325 9.28 10.05 37.20
N ASP A 326 8.53 10.26 36.11
CA ASP A 326 7.25 10.99 36.13
C ASP A 326 7.39 12.47 36.52
N GLU A 327 8.54 13.07 36.24
CA GLU A 327 8.84 14.49 36.52
C GLU A 327 8.65 15.30 35.21
N ILE A 328 7.90 16.41 35.33
CA ILE A 328 7.66 17.32 34.19
C ILE A 328 8.96 18.06 33.86
N GLN A 329 9.29 18.04 32.57
CA GLN A 329 10.40 18.78 32.01
C GLN A 329 9.93 20.16 31.51
N GLY A 330 10.60 21.21 31.92
CA GLY A 330 10.26 22.57 31.53
C GLY A 330 8.98 23.12 32.16
N LYS A 331 8.66 24.36 31.77
CA LYS A 331 7.46 25.09 32.23
C LYS A 331 6.37 25.12 31.19
N GLU A 332 6.71 24.80 29.94
CA GLU A 332 5.80 24.91 28.80
C GLU A 332 4.71 23.84 28.84
N ARG A 333 3.57 24.18 28.26
CA ARG A 333 2.40 23.32 28.10
C ARG A 333 1.94 23.42 26.66
N PHE A 334 1.81 22.28 26.01
CA PHE A 334 1.65 22.18 24.57
C PHE A 334 0.22 21.78 24.20
N GLU A 335 -0.23 22.19 23.02
CA GLU A 335 -1.49 21.69 22.44
C GLU A 335 -1.33 20.27 21.91
N ASN A 336 -0.20 19.98 21.24
CA ASN A 336 0.22 18.67 20.78
C ASN A 336 1.74 18.52 20.88
N GLY A 337 2.19 17.25 20.94
CA GLY A 337 3.59 16.86 20.88
C GLY A 337 3.80 15.79 19.80
N TYR A 338 4.89 15.91 19.06
CA TYR A 338 5.27 15.03 17.98
C TYR A 338 6.74 14.66 18.12
N THR A 339 7.07 13.43 17.74
CA THR A 339 8.46 12.96 17.69
C THR A 339 8.76 12.41 16.31
N LEU A 340 9.79 12.95 15.67
CA LEU A 340 10.26 12.45 14.38
C LEU A 340 11.09 11.17 14.55
N GLN A 341 11.37 10.46 13.46
CA GLN A 341 12.13 9.21 13.49
C GLN A 341 13.54 9.32 14.08
N ASP A 342 14.16 10.48 13.95
CA ASP A 342 15.50 10.79 14.52
C ASP A 342 15.45 11.22 16.00
N GLY A 343 14.27 11.18 16.63
CA GLY A 343 14.06 11.61 18.01
C GLY A 343 13.85 13.11 18.18
N THR A 344 13.81 13.89 17.11
CA THR A 344 13.50 15.32 17.16
C THR A 344 12.09 15.56 17.68
N ARG A 345 11.97 16.40 18.70
CA ARG A 345 10.71 16.78 19.32
C ARG A 345 10.19 18.09 18.75
N ILE A 346 8.93 18.07 18.34
CA ILE A 346 8.19 19.23 17.85
C ILE A 346 6.92 19.35 18.69
N ALA A 347 6.58 20.54 19.12
CA ALA A 347 5.33 20.79 19.81
C ALA A 347 4.50 21.86 19.12
N GLN A 348 3.21 21.71 19.18
CA GLN A 348 2.25 22.74 18.83
C GLN A 348 2.03 23.64 20.06
N LEU A 349 2.43 24.90 19.96
CA LEU A 349 2.35 25.91 21.02
C LEU A 349 1.01 26.65 20.99
N GLY A 350 0.40 26.75 19.79
CA GLY A 350 -0.87 27.40 19.52
C GLY A 350 -1.42 26.98 18.16
N LYS A 351 -2.54 27.57 17.73
CA LYS A 351 -3.25 27.16 16.51
C LYS A 351 -2.39 27.16 15.24
N HIS A 352 -1.47 28.11 15.12
CA HIS A 352 -0.53 28.26 14.00
C HIS A 352 0.85 28.62 14.56
N ASP A 353 1.30 27.87 15.53
CA ASP A 353 2.57 28.11 16.20
C ASP A 353 3.18 26.76 16.60
N TYR A 354 4.32 26.42 16.02
CA TYR A 354 5.07 25.21 16.28
C TYR A 354 6.50 25.54 16.69
N GLY A 355 7.06 24.72 17.57
CA GLY A 355 8.42 24.87 18.03
C GLY A 355 9.15 23.55 18.18
N PHE A 356 10.45 23.56 17.98
CA PHE A 356 11.32 22.44 18.33
C PHE A 356 11.57 22.47 19.83
N ILE A 357 11.50 21.31 20.47
CA ILE A 357 11.59 21.18 21.92
C ILE A 357 12.90 20.47 22.29
N ASP A 358 13.64 21.05 23.23
CA ASP A 358 14.84 20.42 23.75
C ASP A 358 14.55 19.36 24.83
N GLU A 359 15.61 18.74 25.38
CA GLU A 359 15.49 17.71 26.42
C GLU A 359 14.99 18.26 27.75
N LYS A 360 15.06 19.55 27.94
CA LYS A 360 14.57 20.24 29.15
C LYS A 360 13.12 20.69 29.01
N GLY A 361 12.48 20.42 27.87
CA GLY A 361 11.11 20.84 27.59
C GLY A 361 10.96 22.31 27.21
N GLU A 362 12.06 22.96 26.82
CA GLU A 362 12.05 24.36 26.41
C GLU A 362 12.05 24.50 24.89
N VAL A 363 11.40 25.56 24.38
CA VAL A 363 11.35 25.85 22.94
C VAL A 363 12.74 26.34 22.48
N LYS A 364 13.33 25.63 21.52
CA LYS A 364 14.59 25.98 20.89
C LYS A 364 14.46 27.28 20.09
N LYS A 365 15.44 28.15 20.16
CA LYS A 365 15.55 29.29 19.23
C LYS A 365 15.96 28.78 17.85
N LEU A 366 15.14 29.09 16.85
CA LEU A 366 15.44 28.77 15.46
C LEU A 366 16.41 29.83 14.85
N ASP A 367 17.16 29.40 13.83
CA ASP A 367 17.98 30.29 13.02
C ASP A 367 17.13 31.43 12.42
N LYS A 368 17.68 32.62 12.35
CA LYS A 368 17.07 33.83 11.76
C LYS A 368 15.75 34.28 12.38
N GLY A 369 15.35 33.74 13.53
CA GLY A 369 14.10 34.12 14.18
C GLY A 369 12.85 33.73 13.35
N VAL A 370 12.92 32.63 12.61
CA VAL A 370 11.82 32.11 11.82
C VAL A 370 10.71 31.65 12.75
N ASN A 371 9.48 32.04 12.42
CA ASN A 371 8.27 31.51 13.04
C ASN A 371 7.77 30.31 12.22
N ILE A 372 7.24 29.28 12.86
CA ILE A 372 6.67 28.11 12.18
C ILE A 372 5.18 28.10 12.41
N ALA A 373 4.42 28.48 11.39
CA ALA A 373 2.97 28.47 11.44
C ALA A 373 2.39 27.09 11.12
N GLU A 374 3.10 26.29 10.34
CA GLU A 374 2.69 24.92 9.96
C GLU A 374 3.90 24.05 9.62
N ILE A 375 3.77 22.74 9.86
CA ILE A 375 4.77 21.72 9.56
C ILE A 375 4.12 20.61 8.77
N GLY A 376 4.81 20.14 7.71
CA GLY A 376 4.52 18.88 7.03
C GLY A 376 5.27 17.75 7.74
N PHE A 377 4.52 16.86 8.40
CA PHE A 377 5.11 15.69 9.03
C PHE A 377 5.39 14.59 8.00
N PRO A 378 6.53 13.88 8.13
CA PRO A 378 6.82 12.74 7.27
C PRO A 378 5.69 11.71 7.31
N GLN A 379 5.29 11.21 6.15
CA GLN A 379 4.36 10.10 6.04
C GLN A 379 5.14 8.78 6.16
N HIS A 380 4.66 7.87 7.00
CA HIS A 380 5.32 6.57 7.23
C HIS A 380 4.81 5.46 6.32
N ASP A 381 3.88 5.75 5.43
CA ASP A 381 3.41 4.74 4.48
C ASP A 381 4.36 4.70 3.28
N GLN A 382 5.10 3.59 3.19
CA GLN A 382 6.13 3.36 2.18
C GLN A 382 5.61 2.45 1.05
N TRP A 383 4.30 2.20 0.97
CA TRP A 383 3.70 1.47 -0.14
C TRP A 383 3.67 2.34 -1.39
N VAL A 384 4.15 1.77 -2.48
CA VAL A 384 4.05 2.33 -3.82
C VAL A 384 3.23 1.37 -4.66
N GLU A 385 2.10 1.86 -5.17
CA GLU A 385 1.18 1.09 -5.98
C GLU A 385 1.40 1.34 -7.47
N SER A 386 1.46 0.24 -8.24
CA SER A 386 1.50 0.32 -9.69
C SER A 386 0.10 0.58 -10.24
N ARG A 387 -0.02 1.53 -11.15
CA ARG A 387 -1.20 1.69 -12.03
C ARG A 387 -1.05 0.91 -13.33
N TYR A 388 -0.11 -0.03 -13.39
CA TYR A 388 0.07 -0.90 -14.54
C TYR A 388 -1.11 -1.85 -14.70
N VAL A 389 -1.60 -1.92 -15.93
CA VAL A 389 -2.68 -2.82 -16.33
C VAL A 389 -2.14 -3.78 -17.38
N ASP A 390 -2.09 -5.06 -17.07
CA ASP A 390 -1.70 -6.12 -18.01
C ASP A 390 -2.84 -6.39 -19.00
N VAL A 391 -2.83 -5.66 -20.11
CA VAL A 391 -3.86 -5.77 -21.16
C VAL A 391 -3.85 -7.15 -21.83
N GLU A 392 -2.69 -7.79 -21.98
CA GLU A 392 -2.61 -9.15 -22.54
C GLU A 392 -3.35 -10.15 -21.65
N ARG A 393 -3.20 -10.01 -20.34
CA ARG A 393 -3.90 -10.83 -19.36
C ARG A 393 -5.41 -10.56 -19.36
N ILE A 394 -5.84 -9.30 -19.47
CA ILE A 394 -7.25 -8.96 -19.61
C ILE A 394 -7.83 -9.66 -20.84
N VAL A 395 -7.21 -9.49 -22.00
CA VAL A 395 -7.69 -10.11 -23.25
C VAL A 395 -7.62 -11.63 -23.18
N ALA A 396 -6.59 -12.19 -22.56
CA ALA A 396 -6.51 -13.64 -22.34
C ALA A 396 -7.64 -14.15 -21.44
N SER A 397 -8.05 -13.38 -20.43
CA SER A 397 -9.14 -13.74 -19.52
C SER A 397 -10.51 -13.79 -20.20
N LEU A 398 -10.67 -13.16 -21.37
CA LEU A 398 -11.89 -13.22 -22.18
C LEU A 398 -12.06 -14.59 -22.86
N GLU A 399 -10.99 -15.37 -22.96
CA GLU A 399 -11.00 -16.68 -23.63
C GLU A 399 -11.68 -16.63 -25.00
N LEU A 400 -11.38 -15.56 -25.77
CA LEU A 400 -11.95 -15.38 -27.10
C LEU A 400 -11.32 -16.39 -28.06
N ASP A 401 -12.13 -17.28 -28.60
CA ASP A 401 -11.74 -18.29 -29.58
C ASP A 401 -12.75 -18.33 -30.73
N GLY A 402 -12.39 -17.72 -31.87
CA GLY A 402 -13.29 -17.52 -33.01
C GLY A 402 -14.54 -16.73 -32.60
N GLN A 403 -15.68 -17.38 -32.64
CA GLN A 403 -16.99 -16.80 -32.31
C GLN A 403 -17.47 -17.15 -30.89
N LYS A 404 -16.58 -17.69 -30.06
CA LYS A 404 -16.86 -18.05 -28.67
C LYS A 404 -16.13 -17.13 -27.71
N MET A 405 -16.74 -16.91 -26.57
CA MET A 405 -16.10 -16.32 -25.39
C MET A 405 -16.39 -17.22 -24.18
N TYR A 406 -15.40 -17.47 -23.36
CA TYR A 406 -15.47 -18.42 -22.22
C TYR A 406 -15.83 -19.87 -22.64
N GLY A 407 -15.61 -20.23 -23.90
CA GLY A 407 -16.01 -21.52 -24.46
C GLY A 407 -17.52 -21.65 -24.78
N ILE A 408 -18.26 -20.54 -24.72
CA ILE A 408 -19.71 -20.46 -24.91
C ILE A 408 -19.99 -19.80 -26.27
N ASP A 409 -20.96 -20.36 -27.01
CA ASP A 409 -21.48 -19.77 -28.24
C ASP A 409 -22.67 -18.84 -27.94
N LEU A 410 -22.84 -17.79 -28.76
CA LEU A 410 -24.14 -17.12 -28.85
C LEU A 410 -25.24 -18.11 -29.20
N TRP A 411 -26.43 -17.86 -28.74
CA TRP A 411 -27.62 -18.72 -28.92
C TRP A 411 -27.50 -20.10 -28.23
N ALA A 412 -26.48 -20.33 -27.40
CA ALA A 412 -26.43 -21.53 -26.58
C ALA A 412 -27.56 -21.52 -25.54
N PRO A 413 -28.30 -22.64 -25.34
CA PRO A 413 -29.36 -22.67 -24.33
C PRO A 413 -28.80 -22.52 -22.92
N ALA A 414 -29.53 -21.83 -22.05
CA ALA A 414 -29.13 -21.56 -20.64
C ALA A 414 -28.75 -22.84 -19.89
N THR A 415 -29.44 -23.95 -20.16
CA THR A 415 -29.16 -25.28 -19.57
C THR A 415 -27.74 -25.79 -19.84
N LYS A 416 -27.09 -25.30 -20.92
CA LYS A 416 -25.71 -25.64 -21.27
C LYS A 416 -24.73 -24.55 -20.89
N ALA A 417 -25.11 -23.30 -21.17
CA ALA A 417 -24.20 -22.15 -20.99
C ALA A 417 -23.91 -21.85 -19.50
N VAL A 418 -24.94 -21.83 -18.65
CA VAL A 418 -24.78 -21.44 -17.24
C VAL A 418 -23.88 -22.41 -16.45
N PRO A 419 -24.01 -23.75 -16.58
CA PRO A 419 -23.07 -24.66 -15.91
C PRO A 419 -21.62 -24.48 -16.36
N VAL A 420 -21.33 -24.31 -17.65
CA VAL A 420 -19.99 -24.08 -18.18
C VAL A 420 -19.45 -22.76 -17.65
N PHE A 421 -20.28 -21.72 -17.61
CA PHE A 421 -19.88 -20.40 -17.09
C PHE A 421 -19.60 -20.43 -15.58
N ALA A 422 -20.43 -21.14 -14.81
CA ALA A 422 -20.25 -21.29 -13.36
C ALA A 422 -18.99 -22.08 -12.98
N GLU A 423 -18.59 -23.08 -13.77
CA GLU A 423 -17.34 -23.83 -13.53
C GLU A 423 -16.08 -22.98 -13.70
N LYS A 424 -16.17 -21.88 -14.48
CA LYS A 424 -15.06 -20.97 -14.74
C LYS A 424 -14.92 -19.86 -13.70
N GLY A 425 -15.94 -19.66 -12.85
CA GLY A 425 -15.87 -18.75 -11.71
C GLY A 425 -14.84 -19.22 -10.68
N GLU A 426 -14.07 -18.30 -10.09
CA GLU A 426 -13.27 -18.63 -8.93
C GLU A 426 -14.18 -19.15 -7.81
N LYS A 427 -13.65 -20.03 -6.93
CA LYS A 427 -14.43 -20.70 -5.87
C LYS A 427 -15.22 -19.78 -4.93
N ASP A 428 -14.85 -18.50 -4.90
CA ASP A 428 -15.51 -17.44 -4.11
C ASP A 428 -16.44 -16.54 -4.95
N ALA A 429 -16.58 -16.79 -6.25
CA ALA A 429 -17.46 -16.03 -7.11
C ALA A 429 -18.90 -16.55 -6.95
N THR A 430 -19.76 -15.69 -6.42
CA THR A 430 -21.20 -15.94 -6.42
C THR A 430 -21.76 -15.71 -7.81
N CYS A 431 -22.09 -16.77 -8.53
CA CYS A 431 -22.89 -16.66 -9.74
C CYS A 431 -24.29 -16.18 -9.33
N SER A 432 -24.56 -14.89 -9.52
CA SER A 432 -25.85 -14.30 -9.21
C SER A 432 -26.67 -14.18 -10.50
N VAL A 433 -27.89 -14.70 -10.47
CA VAL A 433 -28.86 -14.50 -11.55
C VAL A 433 -29.70 -13.29 -11.16
N LYS A 434 -29.55 -12.19 -11.90
CA LYS A 434 -30.34 -10.97 -11.69
C LYS A 434 -31.24 -10.73 -12.89
N PRO A 435 -32.55 -10.45 -12.69
CA PRO A 435 -33.39 -9.89 -13.75
C PRO A 435 -32.83 -8.51 -14.10
N SER A 436 -32.62 -8.23 -15.37
CA SER A 436 -32.20 -6.91 -15.85
C SER A 436 -33.45 -6.08 -16.18
N ASP A 437 -33.68 -4.99 -15.45
CA ASP A 437 -34.67 -3.97 -15.83
C ASP A 437 -34.11 -3.15 -16.99
N THR A 438 -34.54 -3.42 -18.22
CA THR A 438 -34.28 -2.53 -19.33
C THR A 438 -35.36 -1.46 -19.43
N PRO A 439 -35.06 -0.22 -19.90
CA PRO A 439 -36.06 0.86 -20.06
C PRO A 439 -37.21 0.54 -21.01
N TYR A 440 -37.12 -0.55 -21.76
CA TYR A 440 -38.11 -0.98 -22.75
C TYR A 440 -38.97 -2.19 -22.33
N GLY A 441 -38.90 -2.59 -21.03
CA GLY A 441 -39.80 -3.64 -20.49
C GLY A 441 -39.46 -5.07 -20.87
N TYR A 442 -38.32 -5.31 -21.50
CA TYR A 442 -37.84 -6.66 -21.81
C TYR A 442 -37.00 -7.16 -20.63
N TYR A 443 -37.46 -8.24 -19.98
CA TYR A 443 -36.69 -8.93 -18.95
C TYR A 443 -35.55 -9.71 -19.64
N ARG A 444 -34.33 -9.17 -19.57
CA ARG A 444 -33.13 -9.95 -19.89
C ARG A 444 -32.57 -10.49 -18.58
N SER A 445 -32.57 -11.78 -18.43
CA SER A 445 -31.87 -12.43 -17.33
C SER A 445 -30.38 -12.39 -17.58
N ARG A 446 -29.62 -12.15 -16.53
CA ARG A 446 -28.16 -12.07 -16.56
C ARG A 446 -27.55 -13.04 -15.56
N ALA A 447 -26.54 -13.80 -15.98
CA ALA A 447 -25.64 -14.54 -15.11
C ALA A 447 -24.29 -13.84 -15.12
N ASP A 448 -23.77 -13.49 -13.95
CA ASP A 448 -22.49 -12.80 -13.84
C ASP A 448 -21.62 -13.33 -12.69
N TYR A 449 -20.30 -13.14 -12.80
CA TYR A 449 -19.35 -13.27 -11.70
C TYR A 449 -18.20 -12.29 -11.87
N GLU A 450 -17.72 -11.78 -10.75
CA GLU A 450 -16.56 -10.88 -10.71
C GLU A 450 -15.28 -11.69 -10.51
N CYS A 451 -14.24 -11.38 -11.31
CA CYS A 451 -12.90 -11.83 -11.08
C CYS A 451 -11.95 -10.63 -10.91
N LYS A 452 -11.12 -10.70 -9.88
CA LYS A 452 -10.09 -9.70 -9.60
C LYS A 452 -8.82 -10.10 -10.33
N LEU A 453 -8.43 -9.35 -11.37
CA LEU A 453 -7.18 -9.59 -12.10
C LEU A 453 -5.97 -8.92 -11.43
N SER A 454 -6.20 -7.76 -10.79
CA SER A 454 -5.21 -7.06 -9.98
C SER A 454 -5.91 -6.14 -8.98
N ASN A 455 -5.18 -5.42 -8.14
CA ASN A 455 -5.79 -4.39 -7.28
C ASN A 455 -6.42 -3.27 -8.11
N MET A 456 -5.91 -3.04 -9.33
CA MET A 456 -6.37 -1.99 -10.23
C MET A 456 -7.46 -2.43 -11.19
N VAL A 457 -7.66 -3.75 -11.37
CA VAL A 457 -8.52 -4.29 -12.43
C VAL A 457 -9.45 -5.35 -11.86
N ARG A 458 -10.74 -5.09 -11.96
CA ARG A 458 -11.79 -6.08 -11.76
C ARG A 458 -12.49 -6.32 -13.07
N VAL A 459 -12.80 -7.58 -13.36
CA VAL A 459 -13.54 -7.98 -14.55
C VAL A 459 -14.81 -8.66 -14.11
N ASN A 460 -15.94 -8.03 -14.42
CA ASN A 460 -17.25 -8.64 -14.25
C ASN A 460 -17.62 -9.33 -15.57
N LYS A 461 -17.53 -10.65 -15.61
CA LYS A 461 -17.91 -11.48 -16.74
C LYS A 461 -19.39 -11.79 -16.69
N TYR A 462 -20.07 -11.77 -17.83
CA TYR A 462 -21.51 -12.00 -17.84
C TYR A 462 -22.02 -12.68 -19.11
N LEU A 463 -23.18 -13.32 -18.95
CA LEU A 463 -24.05 -13.79 -20.03
C LEU A 463 -25.40 -13.10 -19.90
N GLU A 464 -25.94 -12.59 -21.00
CA GLU A 464 -27.32 -12.13 -21.08
C GLU A 464 -28.14 -13.08 -21.96
N PHE A 465 -29.40 -13.24 -21.62
CA PHE A 465 -30.31 -14.18 -22.25
C PHE A 465 -31.52 -13.42 -22.80
N ASN A 466 -32.02 -13.90 -23.93
CA ASN A 466 -33.20 -13.34 -24.59
C ASN A 466 -34.52 -13.65 -23.85
N ASN A 467 -34.50 -14.47 -22.80
CA ASN A 467 -35.66 -14.84 -22.01
C ASN A 467 -35.25 -15.12 -20.55
N ASP A 468 -36.22 -15.32 -19.65
CA ASP A 468 -35.95 -15.70 -18.26
C ASP A 468 -35.23 -17.05 -18.21
N ILE A 469 -34.08 -17.09 -17.52
CA ILE A 469 -33.22 -18.27 -17.46
C ILE A 469 -33.64 -19.30 -16.44
N SER A 470 -34.54 -18.98 -15.51
CA SER A 470 -34.90 -19.91 -14.44
C SER A 470 -36.35 -20.34 -14.47
N ILE A 471 -36.52 -21.65 -14.31
CA ILE A 471 -37.80 -22.26 -13.99
C ILE A 471 -37.70 -22.79 -12.56
N TYR A 472 -38.54 -22.27 -11.64
CA TYR A 472 -38.61 -22.77 -10.28
C TYR A 472 -39.36 -24.09 -10.22
N ALA A 473 -38.66 -25.16 -9.87
CA ALA A 473 -39.29 -26.45 -9.50
C ALA A 473 -39.30 -26.56 -7.97
N THR A 474 -40.24 -27.31 -7.43
CA THR A 474 -40.46 -27.53 -6.00
C THR A 474 -39.22 -28.04 -5.23
N ASN A 475 -38.20 -28.54 -5.92
CA ASN A 475 -37.01 -29.17 -5.36
C ASN A 475 -35.67 -28.62 -5.89
N GLY A 476 -35.65 -27.41 -6.45
CA GLY A 476 -34.42 -26.78 -6.93
C GLY A 476 -34.63 -25.92 -8.17
N GLN A 477 -33.64 -25.07 -8.41
CA GLN A 477 -33.62 -24.19 -9.58
C GLN A 477 -33.31 -25.02 -10.84
N GLN A 478 -34.18 -24.95 -11.85
CA GLN A 478 -33.94 -25.51 -13.17
C GLN A 478 -33.79 -24.38 -14.19
N PHE A 479 -32.87 -24.54 -15.12
CA PHE A 479 -32.65 -23.56 -16.18
C PHE A 479 -33.66 -23.75 -17.31
N ASN A 480 -34.24 -22.64 -17.77
CA ASN A 480 -35.15 -22.61 -18.91
C ASN A 480 -34.40 -23.00 -20.21
N PRO A 481 -34.81 -24.08 -20.91
CA PRO A 481 -34.15 -24.49 -22.14
C PRO A 481 -34.45 -23.56 -23.34
N GLU A 482 -35.47 -22.71 -23.25
CA GLU A 482 -35.85 -21.74 -24.29
C GLU A 482 -35.08 -20.42 -24.14
N ALA A 483 -34.46 -20.18 -22.98
CA ALA A 483 -33.58 -19.03 -22.79
C ALA A 483 -32.25 -19.30 -23.50
N LEU A 484 -31.93 -18.46 -24.47
CA LEU A 484 -30.72 -18.53 -25.27
C LEU A 484 -29.77 -17.38 -24.94
N VAL A 485 -28.46 -17.65 -24.95
CA VAL A 485 -27.43 -16.64 -24.76
C VAL A 485 -27.49 -15.63 -25.91
N TYR A 486 -27.75 -14.37 -25.59
CA TYR A 486 -27.82 -13.28 -26.55
C TYR A 486 -26.57 -12.38 -26.52
N THR A 487 -25.98 -12.17 -25.33
CA THR A 487 -24.73 -11.43 -25.16
C THR A 487 -23.78 -12.22 -24.28
N ILE A 488 -22.52 -12.25 -24.64
CA ILE A 488 -21.42 -12.72 -23.79
C ILE A 488 -20.48 -11.56 -23.59
N GLY A 489 -20.22 -11.14 -22.35
CA GLY A 489 -19.45 -9.94 -22.15
C GLY A 489 -18.56 -9.91 -20.91
N ALA A 490 -17.78 -8.86 -20.85
CA ALA A 490 -16.96 -8.46 -19.71
C ALA A 490 -17.02 -6.95 -19.51
N GLU A 491 -17.25 -6.52 -18.29
CA GLU A 491 -17.07 -5.14 -17.83
C GLU A 491 -15.75 -5.09 -17.07
N ILE A 492 -14.79 -4.38 -17.62
CA ILE A 492 -13.44 -4.22 -17.08
C ILE A 492 -13.44 -2.91 -16.29
N LYS A 493 -13.50 -3.00 -14.97
CA LYS A 493 -13.50 -1.87 -14.06
C LYS A 493 -12.08 -1.55 -13.63
N LEU A 494 -11.71 -0.29 -13.81
CA LEU A 494 -10.39 0.29 -13.54
C LEU A 494 -10.52 1.36 -12.46
N HIS A 495 -9.40 1.74 -11.87
CA HIS A 495 -9.39 2.88 -10.94
C HIS A 495 -9.41 4.22 -11.70
N SER A 496 -8.77 4.26 -12.87
CA SER A 496 -8.74 5.38 -13.83
C SER A 496 -8.04 4.92 -15.11
N GLY A 497 -8.06 5.76 -16.16
CA GLY A 497 -7.28 5.52 -17.39
C GLY A 497 -7.92 4.48 -18.32
N ALA A 498 -9.23 4.31 -18.28
CA ALA A 498 -9.96 3.37 -19.13
C ALA A 498 -9.70 3.59 -20.62
N LYS A 499 -9.53 4.84 -21.06
CA LYS A 499 -9.23 5.15 -22.47
C LYS A 499 -7.91 4.53 -22.95
N ALA A 500 -6.85 4.61 -22.15
CA ALA A 500 -5.55 4.02 -22.50
C ALA A 500 -5.62 2.48 -22.56
N VAL A 501 -6.39 1.86 -21.65
CA VAL A 501 -6.63 0.42 -21.63
C VAL A 501 -7.48 0.01 -22.84
N TYR A 502 -8.54 0.76 -23.16
CA TYR A 502 -9.36 0.56 -24.36
C TYR A 502 -8.51 0.58 -25.64
N GLU A 503 -7.70 1.63 -25.84
CA GLU A 503 -6.83 1.75 -27.00
C GLU A 503 -5.84 0.57 -27.11
N SER A 504 -5.31 0.13 -25.97
CA SER A 504 -4.39 -1.01 -25.90
C SER A 504 -5.07 -2.35 -26.19
N ILE A 505 -6.30 -2.57 -25.71
CA ILE A 505 -7.13 -3.73 -26.05
C ILE A 505 -7.40 -3.73 -27.55
N CYS A 506 -7.85 -2.61 -28.12
CA CYS A 506 -8.13 -2.49 -29.54
C CYS A 506 -6.89 -2.79 -30.40
N LYS A 507 -5.74 -2.24 -30.02
CA LYS A 507 -4.47 -2.51 -30.71
C LYS A 507 -4.09 -3.99 -30.65
N LEU A 508 -4.27 -4.64 -29.49
CA LEU A 508 -3.97 -6.06 -29.31
C LEU A 508 -4.93 -6.95 -30.14
N LEU A 509 -6.22 -6.66 -30.13
CA LEU A 509 -7.21 -7.39 -30.94
C LEU A 509 -6.93 -7.27 -32.44
N LYS A 510 -6.59 -6.05 -32.90
CA LYS A 510 -6.18 -5.81 -34.28
C LYS A 510 -4.90 -6.58 -34.65
N SER A 511 -3.93 -6.66 -33.75
CA SER A 511 -2.70 -7.44 -33.98
C SER A 511 -2.95 -8.95 -34.07
N LYS A 512 -4.05 -9.43 -33.47
CA LYS A 512 -4.53 -10.82 -33.58
C LYS A 512 -5.31 -11.09 -34.88
N GLY A 513 -5.43 -10.08 -35.76
CA GLY A 513 -6.04 -10.23 -37.08
C GLY A 513 -7.55 -10.03 -37.12
N LEU A 514 -8.18 -9.48 -36.06
CA LEU A 514 -9.60 -9.14 -36.09
C LEU A 514 -9.86 -7.99 -37.09
N LYS A 515 -10.88 -8.17 -37.92
CA LYS A 515 -11.26 -7.21 -38.94
C LYS A 515 -12.20 -6.15 -38.36
N GLU A 516 -11.77 -4.90 -38.39
CA GLU A 516 -12.57 -3.76 -37.98
C GLU A 516 -13.72 -3.49 -38.97
N LEU A 517 -14.94 -3.29 -38.44
CA LEU A 517 -16.13 -2.90 -39.20
C LEU A 517 -16.41 -1.40 -39.07
N GLY A 518 -16.21 -0.84 -37.90
CA GLY A 518 -16.41 0.57 -37.61
C GLY A 518 -15.79 0.96 -36.28
N ALA A 519 -15.43 2.24 -36.15
CA ALA A 519 -14.85 2.80 -34.94
C ALA A 519 -15.35 4.22 -34.69
N SER A 520 -15.48 4.57 -33.42
CA SER A 520 -15.63 5.93 -32.89
C SER A 520 -14.50 6.25 -31.91
N GLU A 521 -14.54 7.40 -31.25
CA GLU A 521 -13.57 7.74 -30.22
C GLU A 521 -13.65 6.83 -28.97
N GLU A 522 -14.82 6.24 -28.73
CA GLU A 522 -15.11 5.48 -27.51
C GLU A 522 -15.54 4.03 -27.79
N SER A 523 -15.69 3.64 -29.05
CA SER A 523 -16.12 2.29 -29.40
C SER A 523 -15.53 1.79 -30.70
N ILE A 524 -15.37 0.47 -30.79
CA ILE A 524 -14.94 -0.23 -32.00
C ILE A 524 -15.68 -1.56 -32.14
N THR A 525 -16.02 -1.92 -33.36
CA THR A 525 -16.69 -3.17 -33.71
C THR A 525 -15.79 -4.00 -34.62
N TYR A 526 -15.61 -5.26 -34.28
CA TYR A 526 -14.88 -6.24 -35.09
C TYR A 526 -15.83 -7.32 -35.63
N ASP A 527 -15.60 -7.70 -36.90
CA ASP A 527 -16.32 -8.80 -37.57
C ASP A 527 -15.66 -10.13 -37.20
N LEU A 528 -16.43 -11.04 -36.60
CA LEU A 528 -16.03 -12.42 -36.35
C LEU A 528 -16.64 -13.41 -37.38
N GLY A 529 -17.37 -12.91 -38.36
CA GLY A 529 -18.11 -13.72 -39.34
C GLY A 529 -19.45 -14.26 -38.80
N ASN A 530 -20.26 -14.86 -39.70
CA ASN A 530 -21.56 -15.43 -39.34
C ASN A 530 -22.49 -14.47 -38.56
N GLN A 531 -22.43 -13.18 -38.91
CA GLN A 531 -23.25 -12.15 -38.25
C GLN A 531 -23.01 -12.04 -36.74
N ILE A 532 -21.75 -12.26 -36.29
CA ILE A 532 -21.33 -12.13 -34.91
C ILE A 532 -20.26 -11.04 -34.85
N HIS A 533 -20.44 -10.11 -33.96
CA HIS A 533 -19.55 -8.96 -33.74
C HIS A 533 -18.94 -8.97 -32.34
N LEU A 534 -17.68 -8.55 -32.25
CA LEU A 534 -17.05 -8.20 -31.00
C LEU A 534 -17.08 -6.68 -30.86
N TYR A 535 -17.78 -6.18 -29.87
CA TYR A 535 -17.93 -4.77 -29.58
C TYR A 535 -17.09 -4.40 -28.35
N VAL A 536 -16.26 -3.38 -28.48
CA VAL A 536 -15.40 -2.86 -27.40
C VAL A 536 -15.76 -1.39 -27.18
N VAL A 537 -16.09 -1.04 -25.95
CA VAL A 537 -16.55 0.32 -25.57
C VAL A 537 -15.76 0.82 -24.38
N CYS A 538 -15.37 2.09 -24.40
CA CYS A 538 -14.87 2.82 -23.26
C CYS A 538 -16.02 3.65 -22.66
N SER A 539 -16.44 3.33 -21.45
CA SER A 539 -17.52 4.03 -20.75
C SER A 539 -16.95 4.89 -19.62
N GLY A 540 -16.70 6.16 -19.91
CA GLY A 540 -16.08 7.06 -18.94
C GLY A 540 -14.58 6.82 -18.73
N ASP A 541 -14.08 7.16 -17.54
CA ASP A 541 -12.64 7.07 -17.19
C ASP A 541 -12.27 5.77 -16.46
N ASP A 542 -13.24 4.98 -16.06
CA ASP A 542 -13.05 3.82 -15.18
C ASP A 542 -13.59 2.48 -15.70
N GLU A 543 -14.20 2.45 -16.91
CA GLU A 543 -14.76 1.21 -17.45
C GLU A 543 -14.50 1.00 -18.93
N VAL A 544 -14.11 -0.24 -19.27
CA VAL A 544 -14.08 -0.74 -20.64
C VAL A 544 -14.94 -1.99 -20.72
N SER A 545 -15.90 -2.01 -21.65
CA SER A 545 -16.73 -3.19 -21.92
C SER A 545 -16.29 -3.90 -23.18
N VAL A 546 -16.28 -5.23 -23.15
CA VAL A 546 -16.04 -6.10 -24.31
C VAL A 546 -17.22 -7.06 -24.42
N GLN A 547 -17.91 -7.06 -25.56
CA GLN A 547 -19.15 -7.81 -25.76
C GLN A 547 -19.12 -8.59 -27.07
N LEU A 548 -19.52 -9.84 -27.01
CA LEU A 548 -19.85 -10.66 -28.17
C LEU A 548 -21.36 -10.57 -28.38
N ILE A 549 -21.79 -10.03 -29.51
CA ILE A 549 -23.19 -9.74 -29.83
C ILE A 549 -23.54 -10.21 -31.26
N PRO A 550 -24.79 -10.55 -31.55
CA PRO A 550 -25.24 -10.77 -32.92
C PRO A 550 -25.30 -9.43 -33.68
N ASP A 551 -25.23 -9.48 -35.01
CA ASP A 551 -25.49 -8.34 -35.88
C ASP A 551 -26.96 -7.92 -35.72
N GLU A 552 -27.18 -6.67 -35.26
CA GLU A 552 -28.55 -6.14 -35.06
C GLU A 552 -29.37 -6.09 -36.37
N SER A 553 -28.70 -6.09 -37.52
CA SER A 553 -29.40 -6.17 -38.84
C SER A 553 -30.13 -7.50 -39.07
N CYS A 554 -29.91 -8.49 -38.21
CA CYS A 554 -30.48 -9.82 -38.31
C CYS A 554 -31.65 -10.09 -37.36
N ALA A 555 -31.92 -9.17 -36.43
CA ALA A 555 -33.15 -9.15 -35.66
C ALA A 555 -34.29 -8.83 -36.63
N THR A 556 -35.01 -9.85 -37.11
CA THR A 556 -36.21 -9.63 -37.88
C THR A 556 -37.30 -9.11 -36.96
N ASP A 557 -38.19 -8.25 -37.47
CA ASP A 557 -39.31 -7.67 -36.70
C ASP A 557 -40.20 -8.75 -36.02
N GLU A 558 -40.01 -10.03 -36.35
CA GLU A 558 -40.70 -11.20 -35.72
C GLU A 558 -40.12 -11.57 -34.34
N ASP A 559 -38.91 -11.08 -33.97
CA ASP A 559 -38.31 -11.34 -32.65
C ASP A 559 -38.77 -10.30 -31.60
N TYR A 560 -39.60 -9.32 -32.00
CA TYR A 560 -40.10 -8.23 -31.14
C TYR A 560 -41.64 -8.23 -30.94
N GLU A 561 -42.37 -9.26 -31.42
CA GLU A 561 -43.77 -9.48 -31.07
C GLU A 561 -43.92 -10.53 -29.90
#